data_419c4b074e93218033043465cb934476
#
_entry.id   419c4b074e93218033043465cb934476
#
_cell.length_a   1.000
_cell.length_b   1.000
_cell.length_c   1.000
_cell.angle_alpha   90.00
_cell.angle_beta   90.00
_cell.angle_gamma   90.00
#
_symmetry.space_group_name_H-M   'P 1'
#
loop_
_entity.id
_entity.type
_entity.pdbx_description
1 polymer ?
#
loop_
_entity_poly.entity_id
_entity_poly.type
_entity_poly.pdbx_seq_one_letter_code
_entity_poly.pdbx_strand_id
1 'polypeptide(L)'
;MIGICVGHSREGDEGAYSTGEYVVSEWDFNRDIARRISHALEAPFKIYDNYKARSYTTGIKNVAREMKEDGVSVAVELHFNSASPSASGHEWLYWHSSVGGQKLANLFKDKMELAYPDMKSRGAKPRVPRQRGSTFLRKTHCVAVLGEPFFGSNLGEWRMINNNRGKLARVYAEALTAFVHG
;
A
#
# COMPACT_ATOMS: atom_id res chain seq x y z
N MET A 1 -10.86 11.94 -6.96
CA MET A 1 -9.39 12.02 -6.86
C MET A 1 -8.85 10.81 -6.11
N ILE A 2 -7.68 10.28 -6.53
CA ILE A 2 -7.00 9.14 -5.90
C ILE A 2 -6.02 9.65 -4.85
N GLY A 3 -6.01 9.05 -3.65
CA GLY A 3 -5.02 9.27 -2.60
C GLY A 3 -4.00 8.12 -2.56
N ILE A 4 -2.70 8.46 -2.66
CA ILE A 4 -1.60 7.50 -2.50
C ILE A 4 -0.90 7.85 -1.19
N CYS A 5 -1.10 7.04 -0.16
CA CYS A 5 -0.49 7.22 1.15
C CYS A 5 0.77 6.37 1.28
N VAL A 6 1.89 6.98 1.60
CA VAL A 6 3.10 6.24 1.99
C VAL A 6 2.94 5.83 3.45
N GLY A 7 2.94 4.53 3.73
CA GLY A 7 2.92 4.01 5.10
C GLY A 7 4.17 4.45 5.85
N HIS A 8 4.02 4.64 7.16
CA HIS A 8 5.07 5.11 8.04
C HIS A 8 5.49 6.59 7.80
N SER A 9 6.56 7.04 8.44
CA SER A 9 7.08 8.40 8.31
C SER A 9 8.61 8.41 8.40
N ARG A 10 9.22 9.36 7.75
CA ARG A 10 10.68 9.49 7.74
C ARG A 10 11.28 9.73 9.13
N GLU A 11 10.54 10.38 10.01
CA GLU A 11 11.05 10.78 11.34
C GLU A 11 10.36 9.93 12.42
N GLY A 12 11.09 8.96 12.97
CA GLY A 12 10.69 8.21 14.16
C GLY A 12 9.82 6.98 13.93
N ASP A 13 9.42 6.67 12.70
CA ASP A 13 8.67 5.46 12.33
C ASP A 13 8.90 5.10 10.87
N GLU A 14 10.09 4.70 10.52
CA GLU A 14 10.44 4.34 9.12
C GLU A 14 9.88 2.98 8.68
N GLY A 15 9.16 2.29 9.54
CA GLY A 15 8.61 0.96 9.29
C GLY A 15 9.65 -0.16 9.41
N ALA A 16 9.43 -1.26 8.73
CA ALA A 16 10.37 -2.35 8.62
C ALA A 16 11.55 -2.00 7.70
N TYR A 17 12.57 -2.85 7.73
CA TYR A 17 13.71 -2.75 6.82
C TYR A 17 13.77 -3.98 5.93
N SER A 18 14.18 -3.76 4.68
CA SER A 18 14.45 -4.85 3.76
C SER A 18 15.67 -5.66 4.20
N THR A 19 15.83 -6.86 3.63
CA THR A 19 17.00 -7.70 3.80
C THR A 19 17.96 -7.57 2.61
N GLY A 20 19.20 -8.09 2.75
CA GLY A 20 20.21 -8.13 1.68
C GLY A 20 21.34 -7.15 1.89
N GLU A 21 22.16 -6.97 0.87
CA GLU A 21 23.38 -6.16 0.93
C GLU A 21 23.09 -4.67 1.13
N TYR A 22 22.03 -4.17 0.48
CA TYR A 22 21.57 -2.78 0.62
C TYR A 22 20.21 -2.76 1.30
N VAL A 23 20.23 -2.37 2.58
CA VAL A 23 19.02 -2.29 3.41
C VAL A 23 18.31 -0.97 3.16
N VAL A 24 17.01 -1.05 2.87
CA VAL A 24 16.14 0.09 2.59
C VAL A 24 14.98 0.09 3.58
N SER A 25 14.65 1.26 4.13
CA SER A 25 13.47 1.40 4.99
C SER A 25 12.17 1.23 4.20
N GLU A 26 11.13 0.78 4.87
CA GLU A 26 9.79 0.64 4.27
C GLU A 26 9.28 1.97 3.75
N TRP A 27 9.53 3.06 4.49
CA TRP A 27 9.14 4.39 4.08
C TRP A 27 9.85 4.84 2.79
N ASP A 28 11.19 4.70 2.70
CA ASP A 28 11.96 5.10 1.51
C ASP A 28 11.54 4.30 0.27
N PHE A 29 11.35 2.99 0.43
CA PHE A 29 10.88 2.13 -0.65
C PHE A 29 9.50 2.56 -1.15
N ASN A 30 8.53 2.70 -0.26
CA ASN A 30 7.15 3.03 -0.62
C ASN A 30 7.01 4.46 -1.15
N ARG A 31 7.85 5.38 -0.72
CA ARG A 31 7.93 6.72 -1.30
C ARG A 31 8.40 6.71 -2.76
N ASP A 32 9.39 5.88 -3.10
CA ASP A 32 9.81 5.67 -4.49
C ASP A 32 8.69 5.01 -5.31
N ILE A 33 8.01 4.00 -4.76
CA ILE A 33 6.85 3.38 -5.41
C ILE A 33 5.74 4.39 -5.65
N ALA A 34 5.38 5.23 -4.68
CA ALA A 34 4.34 6.26 -4.84
C ALA A 34 4.65 7.21 -6.01
N ARG A 35 5.91 7.65 -6.15
CA ARG A 35 6.34 8.48 -7.27
C ARG A 35 6.25 7.76 -8.62
N ARG A 36 6.59 6.46 -8.65
CA ARG A 36 6.47 5.67 -9.88
C ARG A 36 5.01 5.42 -10.27
N ILE A 37 4.13 5.22 -9.28
CA ILE A 37 2.68 5.12 -9.51
C ILE A 37 2.18 6.42 -10.16
N SER A 38 2.58 7.59 -9.65
CA SER A 38 2.13 8.87 -10.18
C SER A 38 2.49 9.11 -11.65
N HIS A 39 3.58 8.53 -12.14
CA HIS A 39 3.94 8.58 -13.56
C HIS A 39 3.11 7.64 -14.46
N ALA A 40 2.44 6.66 -13.87
CA ALA A 40 1.65 5.66 -14.59
C ALA A 40 0.13 5.86 -14.44
N LEU A 41 -0.31 6.77 -13.56
CA LEU A 41 -1.72 7.07 -13.35
C LEU A 41 -2.22 8.10 -14.36
N GLU A 42 -3.37 7.80 -14.98
CA GLU A 42 -4.06 8.71 -15.89
C GLU A 42 -5.19 9.51 -15.23
N ALA A 43 -5.47 9.27 -13.93
CA ALA A 43 -6.50 9.93 -13.15
C ALA A 43 -5.90 10.95 -12.17
N PRO A 44 -6.65 12.00 -11.75
CA PRO A 44 -6.18 12.94 -10.74
C PRO A 44 -5.83 12.27 -9.42
N PHE A 45 -4.65 12.58 -8.88
CA PHE A 45 -4.13 11.97 -7.66
C PHE A 45 -3.42 12.98 -6.75
N LYS A 46 -3.22 12.61 -5.47
CA LYS A 46 -2.31 13.28 -4.53
C LYS A 46 -1.54 12.24 -3.72
N ILE A 47 -0.24 12.51 -3.50
CA ILE A 47 0.64 11.69 -2.65
C ILE A 47 0.67 12.29 -1.25
N TYR A 48 0.50 11.44 -0.24
CA TYR A 48 0.57 11.76 1.19
C TYR A 48 1.78 11.03 1.77
N ASP A 49 2.97 11.66 1.73
CA ASP A 49 4.25 11.05 2.12
C ASP A 49 4.92 11.72 3.33
N ASN A 50 4.28 12.70 3.95
CA ASN A 50 4.91 13.51 4.99
C ASN A 50 3.96 13.82 6.15
N TYR A 51 3.40 12.80 6.78
CA TYR A 51 2.62 13.04 8.00
C TYR A 51 3.53 13.06 9.23
N LYS A 52 3.86 14.27 9.69
CA LYS A 52 4.61 14.45 10.94
C LYS A 52 3.71 14.20 12.13
N ALA A 53 3.97 13.11 12.87
CA ALA A 53 3.26 12.82 14.09
C ALA A 53 4.11 11.95 15.03
N ARG A 54 3.86 12.07 16.35
CA ARG A 54 4.55 11.27 17.38
C ARG A 54 4.18 9.79 17.38
N SER A 55 3.15 9.40 16.63
CA SER A 55 2.73 8.01 16.49
C SER A 55 2.03 7.79 15.15
N TYR A 56 2.16 6.58 14.61
CA TYR A 56 1.45 6.13 13.41
C TYR A 56 -0.05 6.46 13.47
N THR A 57 -0.74 6.11 14.58
CA THR A 57 -2.17 6.36 14.72
C THR A 57 -2.54 7.83 14.59
N THR A 58 -1.74 8.75 15.13
CA THR A 58 -1.98 10.19 15.02
C THR A 58 -1.69 10.66 13.60
N GLY A 59 -0.60 10.20 12.99
CA GLY A 59 -0.24 10.50 11.60
C GLY A 59 -1.35 10.10 10.64
N ILE A 60 -1.83 8.87 10.71
CA ILE A 60 -2.92 8.37 9.86
C ILE A 60 -4.24 9.14 10.05
N LYS A 61 -4.58 9.55 11.27
CA LYS A 61 -5.76 10.40 11.48
C LYS A 61 -5.64 11.77 10.80
N ASN A 62 -4.44 12.35 10.81
CA ASN A 62 -4.17 13.62 10.13
C ASN A 62 -4.28 13.45 8.61
N VAL A 63 -3.67 12.41 8.05
CA VAL A 63 -3.76 12.07 6.62
C VAL A 63 -5.22 11.82 6.21
N ALA A 64 -5.99 11.07 6.99
CA ALA A 64 -7.40 10.79 6.70
C ALA A 64 -8.25 12.07 6.67
N ARG A 65 -7.96 13.04 7.55
CA ARG A 65 -8.61 14.35 7.53
C ARG A 65 -8.23 15.15 6.28
N GLU A 66 -6.94 15.23 5.96
CA GLU A 66 -6.44 15.91 4.77
C GLU A 66 -7.03 15.29 3.49
N MET A 67 -7.07 13.96 3.37
CA MET A 67 -7.72 13.27 2.25
C MET A 67 -9.20 13.63 2.10
N LYS A 68 -9.91 13.82 3.22
CA LYS A 68 -11.30 14.26 3.20
C LYS A 68 -11.44 15.69 2.68
N GLU A 69 -10.59 16.59 3.15
CA GLU A 69 -10.56 18.01 2.74
C GLU A 69 -10.21 18.13 1.25
N ASP A 70 -9.31 17.30 0.75
CA ASP A 70 -8.92 17.21 -0.66
C ASP A 70 -9.96 16.52 -1.57
N GLY A 71 -11.03 15.95 -1.02
CA GLY A 71 -12.06 15.25 -1.80
C GLY A 71 -11.60 13.91 -2.39
N VAL A 72 -10.72 13.20 -1.69
CA VAL A 72 -10.27 11.85 -2.10
C VAL A 72 -11.43 10.87 -2.04
N SER A 73 -11.68 10.14 -3.12
CA SER A 73 -12.74 9.13 -3.24
C SER A 73 -12.23 7.70 -3.20
N VAL A 74 -10.97 7.49 -3.53
CA VAL A 74 -10.29 6.19 -3.49
C VAL A 74 -8.88 6.38 -2.94
N ALA A 75 -8.44 5.53 -2.00
CA ALA A 75 -7.11 5.62 -1.42
C ALA A 75 -6.42 4.26 -1.32
N VAL A 76 -5.09 4.28 -1.44
CA VAL A 76 -4.23 3.14 -1.11
C VAL A 76 -3.14 3.57 -0.14
N GLU A 77 -2.90 2.79 0.91
CA GLU A 77 -1.73 2.91 1.78
C GLU A 77 -0.69 1.87 1.36
N LEU A 78 0.52 2.34 1.10
CA LEU A 78 1.62 1.51 0.62
C LEU A 78 2.46 1.01 1.79
N HIS A 79 2.64 -0.30 1.87
CA HIS A 79 3.50 -0.99 2.81
C HIS A 79 4.29 -2.10 2.12
N PHE A 80 5.22 -2.73 2.82
CA PHE A 80 5.65 -4.09 2.58
C PHE A 80 5.66 -4.88 3.89
N ASN A 81 5.37 -6.16 3.81
CA ASN A 81 5.29 -7.02 4.97
C ASN A 81 6.68 -7.39 5.51
N SER A 82 6.77 -7.72 6.79
CA SER A 82 8.00 -8.20 7.42
C SER A 82 7.67 -9.26 8.48
N ALA A 83 8.38 -10.39 8.41
CA ALA A 83 8.26 -11.51 9.36
C ALA A 83 9.53 -12.37 9.30
N SER A 84 9.43 -13.70 9.48
CA SER A 84 10.56 -14.61 9.28
C SER A 84 11.09 -14.54 7.83
N PRO A 85 12.37 -14.84 7.57
CA PRO A 85 12.93 -14.85 6.22
C PRO A 85 12.23 -15.79 5.23
N SER A 86 11.52 -16.80 5.73
CA SER A 86 10.72 -17.72 4.93
C SER A 86 9.28 -17.26 4.68
N ALA A 87 8.81 -16.20 5.34
CA ALA A 87 7.50 -15.62 5.08
C ALA A 87 7.44 -15.07 3.66
N SER A 88 6.33 -15.32 2.96
CA SER A 88 6.21 -14.97 1.54
C SER A 88 4.79 -14.62 1.13
N GLY A 89 4.67 -13.88 0.03
CA GLY A 89 3.42 -13.60 -0.67
C GLY A 89 2.83 -12.23 -0.42
N HIS A 90 1.85 -11.89 -1.23
CA HIS A 90 1.17 -10.59 -1.20
C HIS A 90 -0.21 -10.66 -0.56
N GLU A 91 -0.62 -9.60 0.14
CA GLU A 91 -1.96 -9.46 0.70
C GLU A 91 -2.47 -8.02 0.57
N TRP A 92 -3.81 -7.90 0.47
CA TRP A 92 -4.50 -6.64 0.24
C TRP A 92 -5.61 -6.47 1.25
N LEU A 93 -5.44 -5.51 2.15
CA LEU A 93 -6.28 -5.37 3.32
C LEU A 93 -7.36 -4.33 3.06
N TYR A 94 -8.61 -4.64 3.46
CA TYR A 94 -9.74 -3.74 3.34
C TYR A 94 -10.59 -3.72 4.61
N TRP A 95 -11.36 -2.66 4.82
CA TRP A 95 -12.29 -2.61 5.96
C TRP A 95 -13.44 -3.59 5.76
N HIS A 96 -13.72 -4.44 6.75
CA HIS A 96 -14.61 -5.60 6.65
C HIS A 96 -16.02 -5.30 6.13
N SER A 97 -16.56 -4.11 6.36
CA SER A 97 -17.88 -3.70 5.88
C SER A 97 -17.84 -2.85 4.59
N SER A 98 -16.66 -2.65 3.98
CA SER A 98 -16.50 -1.85 2.77
C SER A 98 -16.58 -2.73 1.52
N VAL A 99 -17.73 -2.71 0.85
CA VAL A 99 -17.91 -3.41 -0.43
C VAL A 99 -16.94 -2.87 -1.51
N GLY A 100 -16.81 -1.54 -1.60
CA GLY A 100 -15.84 -0.92 -2.51
C GLY A 100 -14.39 -1.28 -2.17
N GLY A 101 -14.04 -1.32 -0.87
CA GLY A 101 -12.72 -1.76 -0.41
C GLY A 101 -12.42 -3.21 -0.78
N GLN A 102 -13.39 -4.11 -0.66
CA GLN A 102 -13.27 -5.49 -1.10
C GLN A 102 -13.07 -5.60 -2.63
N LYS A 103 -13.85 -4.85 -3.42
CA LYS A 103 -13.70 -4.80 -4.89
C LYS A 103 -12.30 -4.33 -5.27
N LEU A 104 -11.83 -3.24 -4.69
CA LEU A 104 -10.49 -2.69 -4.97
C LEU A 104 -9.37 -3.65 -4.54
N ALA A 105 -9.48 -4.27 -3.35
CA ALA A 105 -8.50 -5.24 -2.87
C ALA A 105 -8.37 -6.46 -3.78
N ASN A 106 -9.49 -6.94 -4.35
CA ASN A 106 -9.47 -8.01 -5.35
C ASN A 106 -8.83 -7.56 -6.66
N LEU A 107 -9.07 -6.34 -7.13
CA LEU A 107 -8.39 -5.81 -8.32
C LEU A 107 -6.87 -5.77 -8.13
N PHE A 108 -6.38 -5.29 -6.98
CA PHE A 108 -4.95 -5.34 -6.67
C PHE A 108 -4.41 -6.78 -6.65
N LYS A 109 -5.15 -7.70 -6.01
CA LYS A 109 -4.79 -9.12 -5.97
C LYS A 109 -4.65 -9.70 -7.38
N ASP A 110 -5.66 -9.51 -8.23
CA ASP A 110 -5.70 -10.06 -9.59
C ASP A 110 -4.57 -9.48 -10.47
N LYS A 111 -4.31 -8.16 -10.37
CA LYS A 111 -3.19 -7.52 -11.07
C LYS A 111 -1.82 -8.00 -10.58
N MET A 112 -1.70 -8.26 -9.28
CA MET A 112 -0.47 -8.80 -8.70
C MET A 112 -0.22 -10.23 -9.14
N GLU A 113 -1.24 -11.10 -9.12
CA GLU A 113 -1.16 -12.49 -9.60
C GLU A 113 -0.80 -12.56 -11.10
N LEU A 114 -1.35 -11.65 -11.92
CA LEU A 114 -0.99 -11.55 -13.33
C LEU A 114 0.47 -11.09 -13.52
N ALA A 115 0.92 -10.12 -12.75
CA ALA A 115 2.27 -9.58 -12.87
C ALA A 115 3.34 -10.53 -12.29
N TYR A 116 3.03 -11.24 -11.22
CA TYR A 116 3.95 -12.11 -10.50
C TYR A 116 3.32 -13.49 -10.24
N PRO A 117 3.14 -14.32 -11.29
CA PRO A 117 2.38 -15.57 -11.20
C PRO A 117 2.99 -16.60 -10.24
N ASP A 118 4.30 -16.56 -10.02
CA ASP A 118 4.99 -17.47 -9.11
C ASP A 118 5.01 -16.97 -7.65
N MET A 119 4.52 -15.76 -7.39
CA MET A 119 4.44 -15.23 -6.02
C MET A 119 3.19 -15.76 -5.32
N LYS A 120 3.35 -16.23 -4.11
CA LYS A 120 2.24 -16.71 -3.28
C LYS A 120 1.18 -15.63 -3.07
N SER A 121 -0.06 -15.90 -3.44
CA SER A 121 -1.19 -15.06 -3.07
C SER A 121 -1.68 -15.40 -1.68
N ARG A 122 -1.76 -14.40 -0.81
CA ARG A 122 -2.39 -14.47 0.52
C ARG A 122 -3.82 -13.90 0.49
N GLY A 123 -4.21 -13.32 -0.66
CA GLY A 123 -5.56 -12.87 -0.95
C GLY A 123 -5.91 -11.45 -0.48
N ALA A 124 -7.14 -11.07 -0.78
CA ALA A 124 -7.79 -9.90 -0.21
C ALA A 124 -8.36 -10.25 1.17
N LYS A 125 -8.04 -9.45 2.21
CA LYS A 125 -8.37 -9.79 3.60
C LYS A 125 -9.14 -8.68 4.33
N PRO A 126 -10.30 -8.98 4.92
CA PRO A 126 -11.00 -8.01 5.75
C PRO A 126 -10.22 -7.69 7.02
N ARG A 127 -10.33 -6.46 7.49
CA ARG A 127 -9.82 -6.00 8.78
C ARG A 127 -10.96 -5.49 9.65
N VAL A 128 -10.95 -5.92 10.89
CA VAL A 128 -11.87 -5.48 11.95
C VAL A 128 -11.12 -4.56 12.94
N PRO A 129 -11.83 -3.85 13.85
CA PRO A 129 -11.19 -2.98 14.82
C PRO A 129 -10.05 -3.66 15.60
N ARG A 130 -8.99 -2.91 15.90
CA ARG A 130 -7.80 -3.32 16.65
C ARG A 130 -6.84 -4.26 15.89
N GLN A 131 -7.14 -4.68 14.67
CA GLN A 131 -6.17 -5.38 13.82
C GLN A 131 -5.20 -4.39 13.17
N ARG A 132 -3.98 -4.86 12.85
CA ARG A 132 -2.97 -4.09 12.12
C ARG A 132 -3.56 -3.54 10.80
N GLY A 133 -3.29 -2.28 10.47
CA GLY A 133 -3.81 -1.60 9.28
C GLY A 133 -5.24 -1.07 9.43
N SER A 134 -6.00 -1.48 10.47
CA SER A 134 -7.41 -1.08 10.63
C SER A 134 -7.61 0.42 10.83
N THR A 135 -6.60 1.16 11.29
CA THR A 135 -6.73 2.61 11.54
C THR A 135 -6.91 3.37 10.23
N PHE A 136 -6.06 3.15 9.25
CA PHE A 136 -6.18 3.75 7.92
C PHE A 136 -7.52 3.40 7.28
N LEU A 137 -7.81 2.11 7.14
CA LEU A 137 -9.01 1.58 6.50
C LEU A 137 -10.33 2.08 7.12
N ARG A 138 -10.34 2.35 8.44
CA ARG A 138 -11.52 2.83 9.16
C ARG A 138 -11.65 4.35 9.18
N LYS A 139 -10.54 5.08 9.15
CA LYS A 139 -10.53 6.54 9.36
C LYS A 139 -10.60 7.33 8.06
N THR A 140 -10.18 6.75 6.95
CA THR A 140 -10.40 7.35 5.63
C THR A 140 -11.90 7.36 5.32
N HIS A 141 -12.37 8.47 4.73
CA HIS A 141 -13.78 8.68 4.38
C HIS A 141 -14.09 8.27 2.93
N CYS A 142 -13.25 7.42 2.35
CA CYS A 142 -13.31 6.95 0.97
C CYS A 142 -13.14 5.43 0.90
N VAL A 143 -13.24 4.87 -0.29
CA VAL A 143 -12.83 3.48 -0.53
C VAL A 143 -11.33 3.37 -0.28
N ALA A 144 -10.91 2.49 0.61
CA ALA A 144 -9.50 2.37 1.00
C ALA A 144 -9.00 0.92 1.05
N VAL A 145 -7.76 0.72 0.61
CA VAL A 145 -7.01 -0.54 0.70
C VAL A 145 -5.63 -0.26 1.28
N LEU A 146 -5.12 -1.17 2.10
CA LEU A 146 -3.72 -1.21 2.51
C LEU A 146 -3.04 -2.37 1.77
N GLY A 147 -1.99 -2.05 1.01
CA GLY A 147 -1.25 -3.02 0.21
C GLY A 147 0.02 -3.51 0.90
N GLU A 148 0.14 -4.81 1.02
CA GLU A 148 1.33 -5.55 1.50
C GLU A 148 1.80 -6.48 0.35
N PRO A 149 2.43 -5.93 -0.70
CA PRO A 149 2.65 -6.64 -1.97
C PRO A 149 3.74 -7.72 -1.90
N PHE A 150 4.56 -7.76 -0.87
CA PHE A 150 5.64 -8.73 -0.68
C PHE A 150 6.21 -8.64 0.74
N PHE A 151 7.11 -9.57 1.09
CA PHE A 151 7.87 -9.53 2.35
C PHE A 151 9.27 -8.95 2.11
N GLY A 152 9.55 -7.76 2.67
CA GLY A 152 10.88 -7.14 2.65
C GLY A 152 11.95 -7.97 3.38
N SER A 153 11.52 -8.82 4.34
CA SER A 153 12.37 -9.79 5.06
C SER A 153 12.69 -11.05 4.25
N ASN A 154 12.02 -11.30 3.12
CA ASN A 154 12.30 -12.42 2.22
C ASN A 154 13.24 -11.96 1.11
N LEU A 155 14.47 -12.49 1.09
CA LEU A 155 15.51 -12.06 0.14
C LEU A 155 15.11 -12.29 -1.32
N GLY A 156 14.40 -13.37 -1.63
CA GLY A 156 13.94 -13.67 -2.98
C GLY A 156 12.90 -12.66 -3.46
N GLU A 157 11.89 -12.39 -2.67
CA GLU A 157 10.86 -11.40 -2.98
C GLU A 157 11.42 -9.98 -3.03
N TRP A 158 12.28 -9.62 -2.05
CA TRP A 158 12.96 -8.33 -2.07
C TRP A 158 13.73 -8.09 -3.37
N ARG A 159 14.59 -9.04 -3.77
CA ARG A 159 15.35 -8.93 -5.01
C ARG A 159 14.46 -8.82 -6.25
N MET A 160 13.42 -9.66 -6.33
CA MET A 160 12.48 -9.67 -7.46
C MET A 160 11.79 -8.32 -7.62
N ILE A 161 11.27 -7.76 -6.53
CA ILE A 161 10.54 -6.48 -6.55
C ILE A 161 11.49 -5.30 -6.71
N ASN A 162 12.59 -5.27 -5.95
CA ASN A 162 13.54 -4.16 -5.94
C ASN A 162 14.24 -3.97 -7.29
N ASN A 163 14.53 -5.06 -8.00
CA ASN A 163 15.13 -5.00 -9.34
C ASN A 163 14.17 -4.47 -10.43
N ASN A 164 12.86 -4.47 -10.16
CA ASN A 164 11.86 -3.95 -11.10
C ASN A 164 10.71 -3.24 -10.39
N ARG A 165 11.02 -2.18 -9.63
CA ARG A 165 10.03 -1.37 -8.90
C ARG A 165 8.95 -0.78 -9.83
N GLY A 166 9.30 -0.47 -11.08
CA GLY A 166 8.35 0.02 -12.10
C GLY A 166 7.24 -0.99 -12.41
N LYS A 167 7.53 -2.30 -12.35
CA LYS A 167 6.51 -3.34 -12.54
C LYS A 167 5.49 -3.35 -11.40
N LEU A 168 5.95 -3.23 -10.14
CA LEU A 168 5.06 -3.11 -8.99
C LEU A 168 4.22 -1.82 -9.07
N ALA A 169 4.83 -0.70 -9.43
CA ALA A 169 4.10 0.56 -9.58
C ALA A 169 2.99 0.48 -10.63
N ARG A 170 3.22 -0.24 -11.75
CA ARG A 170 2.17 -0.50 -12.76
C ARG A 170 1.01 -1.33 -12.21
N VAL A 171 1.28 -2.33 -11.36
CA VAL A 171 0.22 -3.10 -10.68
C VAL A 171 -0.72 -2.17 -9.93
N TYR A 172 -0.16 -1.24 -9.15
CA TYR A 172 -0.96 -0.26 -8.42
C TYR A 172 -1.73 0.68 -9.35
N ALA A 173 -1.07 1.26 -10.35
CA ALA A 173 -1.69 2.19 -11.28
C ALA A 173 -2.84 1.54 -12.07
N GLU A 174 -2.63 0.34 -12.61
CA GLU A 174 -3.65 -0.39 -13.36
C GLU A 174 -4.86 -0.79 -12.50
N ALA A 175 -4.66 -1.23 -11.25
CA ALA A 175 -5.75 -1.56 -10.35
C ALA A 175 -6.58 -0.32 -9.97
N LEU A 176 -5.90 0.80 -9.66
CA LEU A 176 -6.55 2.07 -9.34
C LEU A 176 -7.32 2.62 -10.54
N THR A 177 -6.72 2.61 -11.73
CA THR A 177 -7.36 3.04 -12.98
C THR A 177 -8.59 2.17 -13.29
N ALA A 178 -8.47 0.85 -13.22
CA ALA A 178 -9.59 -0.06 -13.45
C ALA A 178 -10.73 0.16 -12.44
N PHE A 179 -10.42 0.54 -11.20
CA PHE A 179 -11.44 0.80 -10.19
C PHE A 179 -12.22 2.11 -10.43
N VAL A 180 -11.54 3.18 -10.89
CA VAL A 180 -12.20 4.49 -11.06
C VAL A 180 -12.94 4.60 -12.40
N HIS A 181 -12.66 3.76 -13.37
CA HIS A 181 -13.31 3.73 -14.69
C HIS A 181 -14.35 2.58 -14.86
N GLY A 182 -14.38 1.62 -13.94
CA GLY A 182 -15.34 0.49 -13.94
C GLY A 182 -16.39 0.59 -12.86
#